data_822ee8365453d24de730c9e2f5b7e145
#
_entry.id   822ee8365453d24de730c9e2f5b7e145
#
_cell.length_a   1.000
_cell.length_b   1.000
_cell.length_c   1.000
_cell.angle_alpha   90.00
_cell.angle_beta   90.00
_cell.angle_gamma   90.00
#
_symmetry.space_group_name_H-M   'P 1'
#
loop_
_entity.id
_entity.type
_entity.pdbx_description
1 polymer ?
#
loop_
_entity_poly.entity_id
_entity_poly.type
_entity_poly.pdbx_seq_one_letter_code
_entity_poly.pdbx_strand_id
1 'polypeptide(L)'
;MLNFENLDEKFVKIVNSKSWKQLQEKFNSSSDIYVIGHGGNLAIADHAAVDITRLSNGTKNAMCPGSAIVATSLINDVGFEQWMVTWLSQRTSTKTRSQQSKSLILGISSSGTSTDVIKALQWGNDQGMQIAMLTGQPLNIKIPNLTTVEL
;
A
#
# COMPACT_ATOMS: atom_id res chain seq x y z
N MET A 1 23.27 -11.28 2.79
CA MET A 1 23.21 -11.31 4.27
C MET A 1 22.62 -9.99 4.71
N LEU A 2 21.55 -9.99 5.53
CA LEU A 2 20.98 -8.75 6.04
C LEU A 2 21.98 -8.12 7.01
N ASN A 3 22.31 -6.85 6.79
CA ASN A 3 23.16 -6.09 7.68
C ASN A 3 22.28 -5.30 8.66
N PHE A 4 22.33 -5.68 9.94
CA PHE A 4 21.56 -5.06 11.01
C PHE A 4 22.36 -3.95 11.77
N GLU A 5 23.55 -3.60 11.27
CA GLU A 5 24.34 -2.51 11.86
C GLU A 5 23.64 -1.16 11.63
N ASN A 6 23.63 -0.34 12.67
CA ASN A 6 23.09 1.04 12.66
C ASN A 6 21.60 1.12 12.28
N LEU A 7 20.78 0.12 12.70
CA LEU A 7 19.33 0.12 12.43
C LEU A 7 18.62 1.33 13.02
N ASP A 8 19.03 1.77 14.21
CA ASP A 8 18.51 2.94 14.90
C ASP A 8 18.78 4.22 14.09
N GLU A 9 20.00 4.41 13.59
CA GLU A 9 20.34 5.55 12.74
C GLU A 9 19.57 5.53 11.42
N LYS A 10 19.46 4.35 10.78
CA LYS A 10 18.67 4.18 9.56
C LYS A 10 17.21 4.53 9.79
N PHE A 11 16.62 4.02 10.88
CA PHE A 11 15.24 4.32 11.24
C PHE A 11 15.01 5.81 11.45
N VAL A 12 15.88 6.47 12.23
CA VAL A 12 15.82 7.92 12.46
C VAL A 12 15.91 8.70 11.13
N LYS A 13 16.79 8.29 10.22
CA LYS A 13 16.92 8.90 8.89
C LYS A 13 15.63 8.75 8.08
N ILE A 14 15.01 7.57 8.09
CA ILE A 14 13.77 7.31 7.36
C ILE A 14 12.64 8.18 7.89
N VAL A 15 12.39 8.18 9.20
CA VAL A 15 11.26 8.92 9.81
C VAL A 15 11.42 10.45 9.71
N ASN A 16 12.63 10.94 9.51
CA ASN A 16 12.91 12.37 9.25
C ASN A 16 12.96 12.73 7.77
N SER A 17 12.82 11.75 6.86
CA SER A 17 12.90 11.97 5.43
C SER A 17 11.68 12.73 4.89
N LYS A 18 11.85 13.39 3.74
CA LYS A 18 10.76 14.06 3.03
C LYS A 18 9.67 13.07 2.61
N SER A 19 10.08 11.89 2.14
CA SER A 19 9.14 10.86 1.69
C SER A 19 8.29 10.33 2.84
N TRP A 20 8.86 10.15 4.04
CA TRP A 20 8.09 9.78 5.21
C TRP A 20 7.05 10.83 5.59
N LYS A 21 7.42 12.12 5.59
CA LYS A 21 6.49 13.22 5.85
C LYS A 21 5.36 13.27 4.83
N GLN A 22 5.65 13.07 3.54
CA GLN A 22 4.65 12.98 2.48
C GLN A 22 3.71 11.78 2.67
N LEU A 23 4.24 10.62 3.10
CA LEU A 23 3.40 9.46 3.44
C LEU A 23 2.47 9.79 4.61
N GLN A 24 2.98 10.45 5.67
CA GLN A 24 2.15 10.87 6.80
C GLN A 24 1.04 11.84 6.39
N GLU A 25 1.31 12.79 5.50
CA GLU A 25 0.30 13.73 4.97
C GLU A 25 -0.81 12.98 4.20
N LYS A 26 -0.42 12.05 3.31
CA LYS A 26 -1.37 11.20 2.58
C LYS A 26 -2.19 10.32 3.51
N PHE A 27 -1.55 9.70 4.49
CA PHE A 27 -2.22 8.88 5.49
C PHE A 27 -3.23 9.70 6.31
N ASN A 28 -2.81 10.88 6.77
CA ASN A 28 -3.66 11.75 7.60
C ASN A 28 -4.88 12.27 6.84
N SER A 29 -4.71 12.62 5.56
CA SER A 29 -5.79 13.12 4.70
C SER A 29 -6.73 12.05 4.15
N SER A 30 -6.39 10.76 4.32
CA SER A 30 -7.21 9.64 3.82
C SER A 30 -8.11 9.08 4.89
N SER A 31 -9.37 8.78 4.53
CA SER A 31 -10.35 8.06 5.35
C SER A 31 -10.35 6.56 5.10
N ASP A 32 -10.09 6.14 3.86
CA ASP A 32 -9.99 4.74 3.47
C ASP A 32 -8.55 4.40 3.12
N ILE A 33 -8.05 3.29 3.65
CA ILE A 33 -6.66 2.86 3.45
C ILE A 33 -6.66 1.40 3.00
N TYR A 34 -6.09 1.16 1.82
CA TYR A 34 -5.93 -0.18 1.26
C TYR A 34 -4.47 -0.57 1.37
N VAL A 35 -4.15 -1.52 2.26
CA VAL A 35 -2.78 -1.99 2.45
C VAL A 35 -2.60 -3.29 1.67
N ILE A 36 -1.61 -3.32 0.77
CA ILE A 36 -1.39 -4.45 -0.13
C ILE A 36 0.07 -4.90 -0.11
N GLY A 37 0.30 -6.18 -0.37
CA GLY A 37 1.63 -6.79 -0.39
C GLY A 37 1.57 -8.27 -0.72
N HIS A 38 2.71 -8.96 -0.66
CA HIS A 38 2.84 -10.38 -0.92
C HIS A 38 3.52 -11.13 0.21
N GLY A 39 3.17 -12.39 0.43
CA GLY A 39 3.80 -13.28 1.39
C GLY A 39 3.88 -12.65 2.78
N GLY A 40 5.07 -12.51 3.34
CA GLY A 40 5.28 -11.84 4.63
C GLY A 40 4.82 -10.38 4.64
N ASN A 41 4.96 -9.67 3.52
CA ASN A 41 4.46 -8.30 3.39
C ASN A 41 2.92 -8.25 3.40
N LEU A 42 2.24 -9.29 2.90
CA LEU A 42 0.78 -9.39 2.99
C LEU A 42 0.33 -9.62 4.44
N ALA A 43 1.06 -10.43 5.21
CA ALA A 43 0.77 -10.63 6.64
C ALA A 43 0.95 -9.33 7.44
N ILE A 44 2.00 -8.55 7.14
CA ILE A 44 2.20 -7.22 7.73
C ILE A 44 1.07 -6.27 7.33
N ALA A 45 0.67 -6.28 6.06
CA ALA A 45 -0.41 -5.44 5.54
C ALA A 45 -1.75 -5.76 6.21
N ASP A 46 -2.05 -7.05 6.43
CA ASP A 46 -3.27 -7.50 7.09
C ASP A 46 -3.32 -7.06 8.56
N HIS A 47 -2.23 -7.26 9.29
CA HIS A 47 -2.13 -6.77 10.67
C HIS A 47 -2.20 -5.24 10.75
N ALA A 48 -1.52 -4.54 9.86
CA ALA A 48 -1.56 -3.09 9.79
C ALA A 48 -2.97 -2.55 9.53
N ALA A 49 -3.77 -3.19 8.68
CA ALA A 49 -5.15 -2.78 8.42
C ALA A 49 -6.03 -2.86 9.69
N VAL A 50 -5.86 -3.92 10.48
CA VAL A 50 -6.55 -4.06 11.77
C VAL A 50 -6.13 -2.94 12.73
N ASP A 51 -4.82 -2.72 12.88
CA ASP A 51 -4.29 -1.72 13.81
C ASP A 51 -4.64 -0.29 13.41
N ILE A 52 -4.57 0.04 12.13
CA ILE A 52 -4.96 1.37 11.62
C ILE A 52 -6.41 1.67 11.99
N THR A 53 -7.33 0.74 11.75
CA THR A 53 -8.75 0.92 12.06
C THR A 53 -8.95 1.04 13.57
N ARG A 54 -8.35 0.16 14.36
CA ARG A 54 -8.48 0.15 15.82
C ARG A 54 -7.89 1.39 16.47
N LEU A 55 -6.64 1.75 16.14
CA LEU A 55 -5.91 2.87 16.76
C LEU A 55 -6.44 4.25 16.34
N SER A 56 -7.10 4.33 15.19
CA SER A 56 -7.78 5.55 14.75
C SER A 56 -9.19 5.72 15.36
N ASN A 57 -9.61 4.84 16.26
CA ASN A 57 -10.97 4.79 16.81
C ASN A 57 -12.05 4.79 15.70
N GLY A 58 -11.80 4.07 14.61
CA GLY A 58 -12.71 3.96 13.48
C GLY A 58 -12.81 5.18 12.57
N THR A 59 -11.99 6.22 12.79
CA THR A 59 -11.96 7.39 11.88
C THR A 59 -11.30 7.06 10.53
N LYS A 60 -10.54 5.97 10.47
CA LYS A 60 -9.95 5.41 9.24
C LYS A 60 -10.46 3.98 9.05
N ASN A 61 -10.91 3.70 7.84
CA ASN A 61 -11.34 2.37 7.42
C ASN A 61 -10.20 1.72 6.64
N ALA A 62 -9.43 0.86 7.28
CA ALA A 62 -8.32 0.18 6.62
C ALA A 62 -8.67 -1.26 6.26
N MET A 63 -8.26 -1.69 5.07
CA MET A 63 -8.54 -3.01 4.52
C MET A 63 -7.31 -3.60 3.84
N CYS A 64 -7.21 -4.93 3.90
CA CYS A 64 -6.18 -5.71 3.22
C CYS A 64 -6.82 -6.96 2.59
N PRO A 65 -6.36 -7.43 1.41
CA PRO A 65 -6.79 -8.71 0.84
C PRO A 65 -6.06 -9.90 1.49
N GLY A 66 -5.93 -9.89 2.82
CA GLY A 66 -5.08 -10.82 3.59
C GLY A 66 -5.56 -12.28 3.61
N SER A 67 -6.80 -12.55 3.23
CA SER A 67 -7.31 -13.92 3.15
C SER A 67 -6.69 -14.68 1.97
N ALA A 68 -6.09 -15.85 2.24
CA ALA A 68 -5.60 -16.74 1.20
C ALA A 68 -6.70 -17.13 0.20
N ILE A 69 -7.95 -17.26 0.66
CA ILE A 69 -9.10 -17.56 -0.21
C ILE A 69 -9.34 -16.44 -1.21
N VAL A 70 -9.32 -15.18 -0.76
CA VAL A 70 -9.50 -14.02 -1.64
C VAL A 70 -8.38 -13.94 -2.67
N ALA A 71 -7.12 -14.06 -2.24
CA ALA A 71 -5.97 -13.98 -3.13
C ALA A 71 -5.98 -15.12 -4.18
N THR A 72 -6.14 -16.37 -3.73
CA THR A 72 -6.10 -17.52 -4.64
C THR A 72 -7.29 -17.58 -5.60
N SER A 73 -8.50 -17.18 -5.16
CA SER A 73 -9.67 -17.09 -6.02
C SER A 73 -9.47 -16.05 -7.11
N LEU A 74 -9.10 -14.83 -6.75
CA LEU A 74 -8.87 -13.76 -7.74
C LEU A 74 -7.69 -14.06 -8.67
N ILE A 75 -6.61 -14.65 -8.17
CA ILE A 75 -5.48 -15.07 -9.02
C ILE A 75 -5.95 -16.10 -10.05
N ASN A 76 -6.78 -17.07 -9.63
CA ASN A 76 -7.35 -18.08 -10.53
C ASN A 76 -8.26 -17.46 -11.61
N ASP A 77 -9.06 -16.47 -11.23
CA ASP A 77 -10.09 -15.91 -12.10
C ASP A 77 -9.54 -14.86 -13.08
N VAL A 78 -8.61 -14.01 -12.64
CA VAL A 78 -8.12 -12.85 -13.42
C VAL A 78 -6.61 -12.82 -13.62
N GLY A 79 -5.88 -13.78 -13.07
CA GLY A 79 -4.43 -13.88 -13.15
C GLY A 79 -3.70 -13.05 -12.11
N PHE A 80 -2.43 -13.44 -11.87
CA PHE A 80 -1.57 -12.88 -10.84
C PHE A 80 -1.39 -11.36 -10.94
N GLU A 81 -1.28 -10.82 -12.14
CA GLU A 81 -1.01 -9.40 -12.32
C GLU A 81 -2.22 -8.49 -12.09
N GLN A 82 -3.43 -9.04 -12.12
CA GLN A 82 -4.67 -8.27 -12.06
C GLN A 82 -5.45 -8.43 -10.75
N TRP A 83 -5.13 -9.42 -9.94
CA TRP A 83 -5.94 -9.75 -8.77
C TRP A 83 -6.06 -8.61 -7.75
N MET A 84 -4.98 -7.87 -7.48
CA MET A 84 -5.02 -6.73 -6.56
C MET A 84 -5.83 -5.56 -7.14
N VAL A 85 -5.69 -5.29 -8.44
CA VAL A 85 -6.50 -4.28 -9.14
C VAL A 85 -7.98 -4.67 -9.07
N THR A 86 -8.31 -5.93 -9.31
CA THR A 86 -9.69 -6.43 -9.25
C THR A 86 -10.25 -6.30 -7.84
N TRP A 87 -9.48 -6.69 -6.83
CA TRP A 87 -9.89 -6.53 -5.44
C TRP A 87 -10.16 -5.06 -5.08
N LEU A 88 -9.27 -4.15 -5.44
CA LEU A 88 -9.41 -2.71 -5.21
C LEU A 88 -10.64 -2.15 -5.95
N SER A 89 -10.83 -2.49 -7.22
CA SER A 89 -11.96 -2.02 -8.01
C SER A 89 -13.30 -2.43 -7.41
N GLN A 90 -13.40 -3.66 -6.92
CA GLN A 90 -14.60 -4.14 -6.22
C GLN A 90 -14.88 -3.37 -4.93
N ARG A 91 -13.84 -3.00 -4.16
CA ARG A 91 -13.98 -2.24 -2.90
C ARG A 91 -14.30 -0.76 -3.11
N THR A 92 -14.01 -0.24 -4.29
CA THR A 92 -14.21 1.18 -4.61
C THR A 92 -15.30 1.42 -5.64
N SER A 93 -15.98 0.38 -6.13
CA SER A 93 -16.97 0.45 -7.21
C SER A 93 -18.13 1.40 -6.94
N THR A 94 -18.50 1.61 -5.67
CA THR A 94 -19.59 2.52 -5.26
C THR A 94 -19.08 3.91 -4.84
N LYS A 95 -17.77 4.13 -4.83
CA LYS A 95 -17.18 5.40 -4.40
C LYS A 95 -17.19 6.42 -5.53
N THR A 96 -17.58 7.64 -5.20
CA THR A 96 -17.42 8.79 -6.09
C THR A 96 -15.94 9.17 -6.23
N ARG A 97 -15.58 9.93 -7.27
CA ARG A 97 -14.23 10.47 -7.44
C ARG A 97 -13.73 11.26 -6.21
N SER A 98 -14.60 12.03 -5.58
CA SER A 98 -14.28 12.77 -4.36
C SER A 98 -13.98 11.84 -3.17
N GLN A 99 -14.64 10.71 -3.08
CA GLN A 99 -14.34 9.69 -2.07
C GLN A 99 -13.06 8.92 -2.39
N GLN A 100 -12.81 8.63 -3.66
CA GLN A 100 -11.57 7.99 -4.11
C GLN A 100 -10.34 8.86 -3.82
N SER A 101 -10.43 10.18 -3.99
CA SER A 101 -9.33 11.11 -3.67
C SER A 101 -8.97 11.16 -2.17
N LYS A 102 -9.86 10.69 -1.30
CA LYS A 102 -9.65 10.49 0.14
C LYS A 102 -9.27 9.05 0.49
N SER A 103 -8.88 8.26 -0.48
CA SER A 103 -8.41 6.89 -0.30
C SER A 103 -6.90 6.82 -0.55
N LEU A 104 -6.20 6.02 0.23
CA LEU A 104 -4.76 5.73 0.07
C LEU A 104 -4.57 4.25 -0.23
N ILE A 105 -3.82 3.94 -1.28
CA ILE A 105 -3.24 2.61 -1.49
C ILE A 105 -1.81 2.64 -0.97
N LEU A 106 -1.52 1.80 0.03
CA LEU A 106 -0.19 1.61 0.60
C LEU A 106 0.34 0.23 0.20
N GLY A 107 1.25 0.21 -0.76
CA GLY A 107 1.95 -1.01 -1.18
C GLY A 107 3.15 -1.31 -0.28
N ILE A 108 3.37 -2.57 0.04
CA ILE A 108 4.55 -3.07 0.75
C ILE A 108 5.24 -4.11 -0.12
N SER A 109 6.47 -3.84 -0.55
CA SER A 109 7.24 -4.76 -1.40
C SER A 109 8.73 -4.66 -1.09
N SER A 110 9.32 -5.70 -0.53
CA SER A 110 10.75 -5.71 -0.18
C SER A 110 11.66 -5.52 -1.40
N SER A 111 11.28 -6.06 -2.56
CA SER A 111 12.05 -5.94 -3.81
C SER A 111 11.74 -4.68 -4.62
N GLY A 112 10.60 -4.04 -4.38
CA GLY A 112 10.11 -2.96 -5.24
C GLY A 112 9.65 -3.40 -6.65
N THR A 113 9.61 -4.71 -6.95
CA THR A 113 9.38 -5.23 -8.31
C THR A 113 8.12 -6.10 -8.45
N SER A 114 7.31 -6.22 -7.40
CA SER A 114 6.05 -7.00 -7.43
C SER A 114 5.07 -6.39 -8.44
N THR A 115 4.87 -7.07 -9.56
CA THR A 115 4.14 -6.54 -10.73
C THR A 115 2.69 -6.21 -10.42
N ASP A 116 2.01 -7.00 -9.64
CA ASP A 116 0.63 -6.79 -9.20
C ASP A 116 0.49 -5.61 -8.21
N VAL A 117 1.44 -5.44 -7.27
CA VAL A 117 1.51 -4.25 -6.41
C VAL A 117 1.72 -2.98 -7.23
N ILE A 118 2.65 -3.04 -8.21
CA ILE A 118 2.93 -1.93 -9.13
C ILE A 118 1.68 -1.57 -9.94
N LYS A 119 1.01 -2.57 -10.54
CA LYS A 119 -0.23 -2.36 -11.30
C LYS A 119 -1.36 -1.80 -10.45
N ALA A 120 -1.47 -2.25 -9.20
CA ALA A 120 -2.44 -1.71 -8.26
C ALA A 120 -2.20 -0.23 -7.94
N LEU A 121 -0.93 0.17 -7.76
CA LEU A 121 -0.57 1.56 -7.54
C LEU A 121 -0.81 2.42 -8.78
N GLN A 122 -0.46 1.93 -9.98
CA GLN A 122 -0.76 2.61 -11.25
C GLN A 122 -2.25 2.83 -11.42
N TRP A 123 -3.05 1.76 -11.25
CA TRP A 123 -4.50 1.84 -11.31
C TRP A 123 -5.06 2.85 -10.30
N GLY A 124 -4.58 2.84 -9.05
CA GLY A 124 -5.01 3.78 -8.02
C GLY A 124 -4.73 5.23 -8.39
N ASN A 125 -3.54 5.51 -8.96
CA ASN A 125 -3.21 6.83 -9.49
C ASN A 125 -4.21 7.28 -10.57
N ASP A 126 -4.56 6.39 -11.50
CA ASP A 126 -5.50 6.68 -12.58
C ASP A 126 -6.93 6.91 -12.08
N GLN A 127 -7.29 6.32 -10.94
CA GLN A 127 -8.54 6.59 -10.22
C GLN A 127 -8.52 7.87 -9.38
N GLY A 128 -7.37 8.58 -9.32
CA GLY A 128 -7.22 9.79 -8.51
C GLY A 128 -7.05 9.51 -7.01
N MET A 129 -6.72 8.29 -6.64
CA MET A 129 -6.42 7.89 -5.26
C MET A 129 -5.01 8.35 -4.88
N GLN A 130 -4.77 8.53 -3.60
CA GLN A 130 -3.42 8.71 -3.09
C GLN A 130 -2.70 7.36 -3.11
N ILE A 131 -1.41 7.38 -3.46
CA ILE A 131 -0.60 6.17 -3.55
C ILE A 131 0.73 6.34 -2.84
N ALA A 132 1.14 5.31 -2.12
CA ALA A 132 2.44 5.24 -1.46
C ALA A 132 2.98 3.81 -1.47
N MET A 133 4.29 3.67 -1.34
CA MET A 133 4.96 2.38 -1.28
C MET A 133 6.07 2.39 -0.24
N LEU A 134 6.08 1.35 0.60
CA LEU A 134 7.22 0.98 1.43
C LEU A 134 8.03 -0.07 0.68
N THR A 135 9.33 0.15 0.49
CA THR A 135 10.18 -0.76 -0.26
C THR A 135 11.55 -0.91 0.38
N GLY A 136 12.13 -2.10 0.28
CA GLY A 136 13.50 -2.36 0.72
C GLY A 136 14.55 -2.10 -0.37
N GLN A 137 14.12 -1.71 -1.58
CA GLN A 137 15.01 -1.41 -2.71
C GLN A 137 14.48 -0.20 -3.50
N PRO A 138 15.34 0.57 -4.17
CA PRO A 138 14.94 1.65 -5.05
C PRO A 138 13.98 1.17 -6.14
N LEU A 139 12.95 1.95 -6.43
CA LEU A 139 12.04 1.68 -7.54
C LEU A 139 12.65 2.09 -8.88
N ASN A 140 12.64 1.16 -9.84
CA ASN A 140 13.11 1.40 -11.21
C ASN A 140 12.01 1.92 -12.16
N ILE A 141 10.83 2.21 -11.62
CA ILE A 141 9.68 2.71 -12.38
C ILE A 141 9.23 4.06 -11.82
N LYS A 142 8.62 4.88 -12.68
CA LYS A 142 8.01 6.14 -12.27
C LYS A 142 6.50 6.03 -12.40
N ILE A 143 5.80 6.18 -11.27
CA ILE A 143 4.34 6.33 -11.24
C ILE A 143 4.08 7.78 -10.78
N PRO A 144 3.30 8.58 -11.51
CA PRO A 144 2.95 9.93 -11.07
C PRO A 144 2.35 9.91 -9.65
N ASN A 145 2.66 10.93 -8.87
CA ASN A 145 2.16 11.10 -7.49
C ASN A 145 2.50 9.96 -6.49
N LEU A 146 3.31 8.98 -6.86
CA LEU A 146 3.76 7.94 -5.93
C LEU A 146 4.72 8.53 -4.90
N THR A 147 4.42 8.31 -3.62
CA THR A 147 5.39 8.52 -2.54
C THR A 147 6.07 7.20 -2.22
N THR A 148 7.38 7.13 -2.38
CA THR A 148 8.17 5.94 -2.05
C THR A 148 9.00 6.21 -0.80
N VAL A 149 8.87 5.32 0.19
CA VAL A 149 9.72 5.27 1.37
C VAL A 149 10.58 4.02 1.27
N GLU A 150 11.88 4.23 1.13
CA GLU A 150 12.89 3.17 1.13
C GLU A 150 13.32 2.89 2.58
N LEU A 151 13.29 1.59 2.96
CA LEU A 151 13.53 1.08 4.31
C LEU A 151 14.97 0.55 4.49
#